data_ee257f903f3529f6830e8bb6f5074a2b
#
_entry.id   ee257f903f3529f6830e8bb6f5074a2b
#
_cell.length_a   1.000
_cell.length_b   1.000
_cell.length_c   1.000
_cell.angle_alpha   90.00
_cell.angle_beta   90.00
_cell.angle_gamma   90.00
#
_symmetry.space_group_name_H-M   'P 1'
#
loop_
_entity.id
_entity.type
_entity.pdbx_description
1 polymer ?
#
loop_
_entity_poly.entity_id
_entity_poly.type
_entity_poly.pdbx_seq_one_letter_code
_entity_poly.pdbx_strand_id
1 'polypeptide(L)'
;SSDLMVEGAKLFGDRVSRAYDDPRSHIVIDDAKAHFAGSGRRYDLIISEPSNPWVGGTASLFSDEFYAFVPGQLNDGGLFVQWLQLYEITPELVSSVLDGLVDHFSDVRAYLANDSDLIIVATPKGKLPELNAGVFEHPALRAELARVGVHGLDDLRHTYAMGDAALRAYPALYPSPRHSD
;
A
#
# COMPACT_ATOMS: atom_id res chain seq x y z
N SER A 1 -20.07 1.97 11.76
CA SER A 1 -20.24 2.25 10.33
C SER A 1 -19.10 3.17 9.85
N SER A 2 -18.77 3.14 8.57
CA SER A 2 -17.70 3.94 7.95
C SER A 2 -17.91 5.45 8.14
N ASP A 3 -19.16 5.92 8.21
CA ASP A 3 -19.50 7.32 8.50
C ASP A 3 -18.98 7.79 9.86
N LEU A 4 -19.11 6.94 10.88
CA LEU A 4 -18.61 7.25 12.23
C LEU A 4 -17.07 7.31 12.27
N MET A 5 -16.40 6.53 11.43
CA MET A 5 -14.94 6.59 11.28
C MET A 5 -14.51 7.95 10.71
N VAL A 6 -15.19 8.43 9.65
CA VAL A 6 -14.92 9.74 9.04
C VAL A 6 -15.16 10.86 10.04
N GLU A 7 -16.29 10.84 10.75
CA GLU A 7 -16.59 11.85 11.77
C GLU A 7 -15.62 11.80 12.95
N GLY A 8 -15.25 10.60 13.41
CA GLY A 8 -14.26 10.43 14.46
C GLY A 8 -12.86 10.92 14.06
N ALA A 9 -12.45 10.66 12.82
CA ALA A 9 -11.14 11.09 12.33
C ALA A 9 -11.01 12.63 12.29
N LYS A 10 -12.09 13.38 12.03
CA LYS A 10 -12.07 14.85 12.07
C LYS A 10 -11.71 15.42 13.45
N LEU A 11 -11.94 14.64 14.52
CA LEU A 11 -11.58 15.06 15.89
C LEU A 11 -10.06 15.18 16.11
N PHE A 12 -9.24 14.63 15.23
CA PHE A 12 -7.78 14.85 15.26
C PHE A 12 -7.35 16.24 14.78
N GLY A 13 -8.32 17.07 14.31
CA GLY A 13 -8.11 18.47 13.97
C GLY A 13 -7.08 18.67 12.85
N ASP A 14 -6.17 19.64 13.05
CA ASP A 14 -5.20 20.08 12.02
C ASP A 14 -4.31 18.95 11.48
N ARG A 15 -4.14 17.88 12.22
CA ARG A 15 -3.33 16.72 11.78
C ARG A 15 -3.89 16.04 10.54
N VAL A 16 -5.21 16.06 10.37
CA VAL A 16 -5.94 15.38 9.29
C VAL A 16 -6.73 16.34 8.41
N SER A 17 -6.68 17.64 8.69
CA SER A 17 -7.49 18.66 7.99
C SER A 17 -7.31 18.61 6.47
N ARG A 18 -6.11 18.36 5.96
CA ARG A 18 -5.87 18.22 4.51
C ARG A 18 -6.67 17.10 3.86
N ALA A 19 -6.94 16.01 4.58
CA ALA A 19 -7.75 14.91 4.05
C ALA A 19 -9.23 15.27 3.92
N TYR A 20 -9.71 16.26 4.66
CA TYR A 20 -11.13 16.66 4.70
C TYR A 20 -11.38 18.02 4.06
N ASP A 21 -10.44 18.95 4.16
CA ASP A 21 -10.63 20.36 3.78
C ASP A 21 -9.99 20.70 2.42
N ASP A 22 -9.07 19.90 1.91
CA ASP A 22 -8.47 20.13 0.59
C ASP A 22 -9.52 19.84 -0.50
N PRO A 23 -9.81 20.79 -1.40
CA PRO A 23 -10.80 20.62 -2.46
C PRO A 23 -10.49 19.50 -3.46
N ARG A 24 -9.25 18.99 -3.46
CA ARG A 24 -8.85 17.83 -4.27
C ARG A 24 -9.15 16.50 -3.59
N SER A 25 -9.44 16.52 -2.29
CA SER A 25 -9.75 15.32 -1.52
C SER A 25 -11.23 14.95 -1.67
N HIS A 26 -11.49 13.71 -2.01
CA HIS A 26 -12.84 13.16 -2.14
C HIS A 26 -12.94 11.88 -1.31
N ILE A 27 -13.69 11.96 -0.21
CA ILE A 27 -13.96 10.79 0.63
C ILE A 27 -15.18 10.08 0.08
N VAL A 28 -15.02 8.83 -0.32
CA VAL A 28 -16.09 7.96 -0.80
C VAL A 28 -16.26 6.82 0.19
N ILE A 29 -17.50 6.61 0.66
CA ILE A 29 -17.84 5.50 1.55
C ILE A 29 -18.56 4.46 0.72
N ASP A 30 -17.80 3.46 0.28
CA ASP A 30 -18.29 2.39 -0.59
C ASP A 30 -17.40 1.15 -0.42
N ASP A 31 -17.80 0.02 -1.01
CA ASP A 31 -16.92 -1.11 -1.23
C ASP A 31 -15.85 -0.74 -2.26
N ALA A 32 -14.57 -0.96 -1.92
CA ALA A 32 -13.45 -0.52 -2.76
C ALA A 32 -13.48 -1.17 -4.16
N LYS A 33 -13.76 -2.48 -4.25
CA LYS A 33 -13.83 -3.18 -5.55
C LYS A 33 -15.00 -2.65 -6.39
N ALA A 34 -16.17 -2.44 -5.77
CA ALA A 34 -17.33 -1.89 -6.44
C ALA A 34 -17.09 -0.45 -6.92
N HIS A 35 -16.46 0.38 -6.08
CA HIS A 35 -16.09 1.75 -6.44
C HIS A 35 -15.14 1.78 -7.65
N PHE A 36 -14.05 1.02 -7.62
CA PHE A 36 -13.11 0.95 -8.74
C PHE A 36 -13.79 0.46 -10.04
N ALA A 37 -14.58 -0.62 -9.96
CA ALA A 37 -15.28 -1.17 -11.11
C ALA A 37 -16.30 -0.18 -11.71
N GLY A 38 -17.00 0.59 -10.86
CA GLY A 38 -18.01 1.54 -11.28
C GLY A 38 -17.48 2.91 -11.72
N SER A 39 -16.28 3.30 -11.28
CA SER A 39 -15.75 4.66 -11.51
C SER A 39 -15.28 4.90 -12.95
N GLY A 40 -14.86 3.86 -13.66
CA GLY A 40 -14.22 3.96 -14.99
C GLY A 40 -12.91 4.77 -15.00
N ARG A 41 -12.37 5.09 -13.82
CA ARG A 41 -11.14 5.87 -13.65
C ARG A 41 -9.93 4.96 -13.55
N ARG A 42 -8.77 5.50 -13.94
CA ARG A 42 -7.47 4.91 -13.67
C ARG A 42 -6.65 5.86 -12.81
N TYR A 43 -5.72 5.30 -12.06
CA TYR A 43 -4.98 6.02 -11.02
C TYR A 43 -3.47 5.90 -11.26
N ASP A 44 -2.74 6.95 -10.93
CA ASP A 44 -1.27 6.92 -10.95
C ASP A 44 -0.71 6.23 -9.71
N LEU A 45 -1.50 6.24 -8.63
CA LEU A 45 -1.14 5.60 -7.36
C LEU A 45 -2.41 5.05 -6.70
N ILE A 46 -2.37 3.77 -6.34
CA ILE A 46 -3.37 3.13 -5.47
C ILE A 46 -2.65 2.70 -4.19
N ILE A 47 -3.12 3.21 -3.05
CA ILE A 47 -2.64 2.81 -1.73
C ILE A 47 -3.73 2.00 -1.05
N SER A 48 -3.41 0.76 -0.68
CA SER A 48 -4.28 -0.16 0.04
C SER A 48 -3.77 -0.28 1.48
N GLU A 49 -4.53 0.28 2.41
CA GLU A 49 -4.25 0.27 3.85
C GLU A 49 -5.45 -0.28 4.62
N PRO A 50 -5.90 -1.50 4.32
CA PRO A 50 -6.96 -2.14 5.07
C PRO A 50 -6.43 -2.56 6.45
N SER A 51 -7.31 -2.78 7.42
CA SER A 51 -6.91 -3.31 8.72
C SER A 51 -6.23 -4.70 8.57
N ASN A 52 -6.56 -5.73 9.21
CA ASN A 52 -5.82 -6.99 9.15
C ASN A 52 -6.37 -7.93 8.07
N PRO A 53 -5.54 -8.77 7.41
CA PRO A 53 -6.01 -9.72 6.39
C PRO A 53 -6.99 -10.77 6.91
N TRP A 54 -7.10 -10.97 8.22
CA TRP A 54 -8.07 -11.90 8.84
C TRP A 54 -9.35 -11.24 9.33
N VAL A 55 -9.50 -9.91 9.19
CA VAL A 55 -10.72 -9.21 9.60
C VAL A 55 -11.76 -9.27 8.49
N GLY A 56 -12.94 -9.77 8.81
CA GLY A 56 -14.05 -9.87 7.85
C GLY A 56 -14.37 -8.51 7.22
N GLY A 57 -14.50 -8.51 5.89
CA GLY A 57 -14.74 -7.31 5.08
C GLY A 57 -13.49 -6.65 4.52
N THR A 58 -12.33 -6.80 5.15
CA THR A 58 -11.05 -6.28 4.63
C THR A 58 -10.17 -7.37 4.03
N ALA A 59 -10.40 -8.63 4.40
CA ALA A 59 -9.64 -9.78 3.90
C ALA A 59 -9.60 -9.84 2.36
N SER A 60 -10.69 -9.51 1.70
CA SER A 60 -10.78 -9.48 0.24
C SER A 60 -9.82 -8.48 -0.45
N LEU A 61 -9.27 -7.50 0.28
CA LEU A 61 -8.26 -6.57 -0.22
C LEU A 61 -6.83 -7.12 -0.14
N PHE A 62 -6.67 -8.35 0.33
CA PHE A 62 -5.43 -9.12 0.30
C PHE A 62 -5.53 -10.37 -0.59
N SER A 63 -6.67 -10.56 -1.27
CA SER A 63 -6.92 -11.75 -2.09
C SER A 63 -6.21 -11.69 -3.45
N ASP A 64 -5.94 -12.87 -4.00
CA ASP A 64 -5.40 -13.04 -5.35
C ASP A 64 -6.27 -12.32 -6.40
N GLU A 65 -7.60 -12.40 -6.24
CA GLU A 65 -8.57 -11.76 -7.14
C GLU A 65 -8.46 -10.23 -7.09
N PHE A 66 -8.20 -9.65 -5.91
CA PHE A 66 -7.97 -8.22 -5.79
C PHE A 66 -6.67 -7.81 -6.48
N TYR A 67 -5.59 -8.56 -6.25
CA TYR A 67 -4.31 -8.28 -6.89
C TYR A 67 -4.34 -8.48 -8.41
N ALA A 68 -5.13 -9.42 -8.92
CA ALA A 68 -5.38 -9.57 -10.35
C ALA A 68 -6.16 -8.38 -10.94
N PHE A 69 -7.04 -7.79 -10.17
CA PHE A 69 -7.88 -6.66 -10.58
C PHE A 69 -7.14 -5.32 -10.60
N VAL A 70 -6.29 -5.04 -9.61
CA VAL A 70 -5.62 -3.74 -9.40
C VAL A 70 -4.83 -3.25 -10.62
N PRO A 71 -4.04 -4.07 -11.35
CA PRO A 71 -3.32 -3.63 -12.54
C PRO A 71 -4.19 -2.95 -13.59
N GLY A 72 -5.44 -3.40 -13.73
CA GLY A 72 -6.43 -2.80 -14.65
C GLY A 72 -6.88 -1.41 -14.24
N GLN A 73 -6.70 -1.02 -12.99
CA GLN A 73 -7.09 0.27 -12.44
C GLN A 73 -5.95 1.30 -12.44
N LEU A 74 -4.74 0.90 -12.80
CA LEU A 74 -3.58 1.78 -12.85
C LEU A 74 -3.38 2.37 -14.25
N ASN A 75 -2.92 3.62 -14.28
CA ASN A 75 -2.38 4.27 -15.47
C ASN A 75 -1.04 3.61 -15.88
N ASP A 76 -0.56 3.89 -17.09
CA ASP A 76 0.78 3.46 -17.50
C ASP A 76 1.82 4.11 -16.58
N GLY A 77 2.70 3.30 -16.00
CA GLY A 77 3.67 3.73 -14.99
C GLY A 77 3.08 3.93 -13.59
N GLY A 78 1.81 3.60 -13.39
CA GLY A 78 1.16 3.68 -12.09
C GLY A 78 1.71 2.66 -11.09
N LEU A 79 1.59 2.99 -9.80
CA LEU A 79 2.10 2.20 -8.69
C LEU A 79 0.96 1.72 -7.79
N PHE A 80 1.12 0.51 -7.28
CA PHE A 80 0.33 -0.03 -6.20
C PHE A 80 1.16 -0.08 -4.91
N VAL A 81 0.57 0.33 -3.81
CA VAL A 81 1.19 0.27 -2.48
C VAL A 81 0.27 -0.50 -1.55
N GLN A 82 0.77 -1.58 -0.96
CA GLN A 82 0.08 -2.37 0.04
C GLN A 82 0.77 -2.19 1.39
N TRP A 83 0.05 -1.72 2.38
CA TRP A 83 0.46 -1.81 3.77
C TRP A 83 0.09 -3.19 4.35
N LEU A 84 1.01 -3.79 5.08
CA LEU A 84 0.81 -5.04 5.80
C LEU A 84 1.44 -4.91 7.19
N GLN A 85 0.63 -5.02 8.22
CA GLN A 85 1.16 -5.08 9.57
C GLN A 85 1.83 -6.42 9.84
N LEU A 86 2.90 -6.41 10.64
CA LEU A 86 3.67 -7.60 10.99
C LEU A 86 3.46 -8.06 12.45
N TYR A 87 2.73 -7.31 13.26
CA TYR A 87 2.38 -7.76 14.60
C TYR A 87 1.17 -8.71 14.54
N GLU A 88 1.18 -9.72 15.40
CA GLU A 88 0.11 -10.74 15.46
C GLU A 88 -0.15 -11.47 14.11
N ILE A 89 0.86 -11.54 13.23
CA ILE A 89 0.80 -12.24 11.95
C ILE A 89 1.89 -13.32 11.90
N THR A 90 1.59 -14.44 11.26
CA THR A 90 2.57 -15.51 11.08
C THR A 90 3.31 -15.36 9.75
N PRO A 91 4.54 -15.91 9.61
CA PRO A 91 5.25 -15.92 8.34
C PRO A 91 4.47 -16.55 7.19
N GLU A 92 3.65 -17.57 7.49
CA GLU A 92 2.79 -18.26 6.52
C GLU A 92 1.68 -17.33 6.00
N LEU A 93 1.11 -16.49 6.85
CA LEU A 93 0.09 -15.53 6.42
C LEU A 93 0.71 -14.40 5.59
N VAL A 94 1.90 -13.91 5.95
CA VAL A 94 2.68 -12.99 5.11
C VAL A 94 2.96 -13.64 3.75
N SER A 95 3.35 -14.92 3.75
CA SER A 95 3.59 -15.70 2.54
C SER A 95 2.36 -15.79 1.64
N SER A 96 1.20 -16.07 2.23
CA SER A 96 -0.07 -16.17 1.51
C SER A 96 -0.44 -14.87 0.78
N VAL A 97 -0.21 -13.72 1.43
CA VAL A 97 -0.43 -12.39 0.84
C VAL A 97 0.59 -12.11 -0.28
N LEU A 98 1.88 -12.40 -0.02
CA LEU A 98 2.94 -12.15 -1.00
C LEU A 98 2.77 -13.03 -2.24
N ASP A 99 2.41 -14.31 -2.08
CA ASP A 99 2.22 -15.24 -3.20
C ASP A 99 1.16 -14.76 -4.18
N GLY A 100 0.04 -14.23 -3.68
CA GLY A 100 -0.97 -13.59 -4.53
C GLY A 100 -0.45 -12.33 -5.20
N LEU A 101 0.20 -11.44 -4.45
CA LEU A 101 0.62 -10.14 -4.97
C LEU A 101 1.71 -10.26 -6.05
N VAL A 102 2.78 -11.04 -5.82
CA VAL A 102 3.93 -11.06 -6.73
C VAL A 102 3.62 -11.61 -8.12
N ASP A 103 2.55 -12.40 -8.28
CA ASP A 103 2.16 -12.98 -9.56
C ASP A 103 1.53 -11.94 -10.52
N HIS A 104 0.93 -10.90 -9.97
CA HIS A 104 0.21 -9.89 -10.75
C HIS A 104 1.01 -8.62 -11.04
N PHE A 105 2.22 -8.51 -10.46
CA PHE A 105 3.09 -7.35 -10.64
C PHE A 105 4.47 -7.75 -11.17
N SER A 106 5.01 -6.94 -12.07
CA SER A 106 6.28 -7.24 -12.76
C SER A 106 7.52 -6.89 -11.93
N ASP A 107 7.40 -6.00 -10.96
CA ASP A 107 8.47 -5.64 -10.01
C ASP A 107 7.87 -5.20 -8.68
N VAL A 108 8.44 -5.70 -7.59
CA VAL A 108 7.98 -5.42 -6.23
C VAL A 108 9.16 -5.12 -5.31
N ARG A 109 8.95 -4.20 -4.37
CA ARG A 109 9.92 -3.88 -3.31
C ARG A 109 9.18 -3.70 -1.99
N ALA A 110 9.81 -4.10 -0.90
CA ALA A 110 9.26 -3.95 0.44
C ALA A 110 10.17 -3.08 1.30
N TYR A 111 9.53 -2.26 2.13
CA TYR A 111 10.14 -1.32 3.05
C TYR A 111 9.54 -1.50 4.44
N LEU A 112 10.35 -1.43 5.48
CA LEU A 112 9.88 -1.41 6.87
C LEU A 112 9.79 0.04 7.34
N ALA A 113 8.58 0.55 7.53
CA ALA A 113 8.36 1.91 8.02
C ALA A 113 8.69 2.01 9.53
N ASN A 114 8.52 0.90 10.25
CA ASN A 114 8.93 0.67 11.63
C ASN A 114 9.03 -0.86 11.87
N ASP A 115 9.20 -1.29 13.11
CA ASP A 115 9.38 -2.72 13.46
C ASP A 115 8.15 -3.61 13.12
N SER A 116 7.02 -3.02 12.78
CA SER A 116 5.75 -3.75 12.59
C SER A 116 4.96 -3.37 11.34
N ASP A 117 5.44 -2.44 10.52
CA ASP A 117 4.73 -1.98 9.31
C ASP A 117 5.55 -2.25 8.06
N LEU A 118 5.10 -3.19 7.25
CA LEU A 118 5.66 -3.50 5.95
C LEU A 118 4.89 -2.75 4.86
N ILE A 119 5.60 -1.97 4.07
CA ILE A 119 5.08 -1.25 2.91
C ILE A 119 5.59 -1.95 1.65
N ILE A 120 4.70 -2.53 0.87
CA ILE A 120 5.02 -3.21 -0.38
C ILE A 120 4.66 -2.27 -1.51
N VAL A 121 5.63 -1.91 -2.34
CA VAL A 121 5.44 -1.09 -3.55
C VAL A 121 5.57 -2.00 -4.77
N ALA A 122 4.62 -1.91 -5.68
CA ALA A 122 4.54 -2.78 -6.85
C ALA A 122 4.19 -2.00 -8.13
N THR A 123 4.70 -2.45 -9.26
CA THR A 123 4.32 -1.97 -10.58
C THR A 123 3.87 -3.12 -11.48
N PRO A 124 2.76 -2.97 -12.23
CA PRO A 124 2.27 -4.04 -13.11
C PRO A 124 3.13 -4.20 -14.37
N LYS A 125 3.94 -3.22 -14.73
CA LYS A 125 4.75 -3.22 -15.96
C LYS A 125 6.15 -2.67 -15.73
N GLY A 126 7.16 -3.35 -16.25
CA GLY A 126 8.55 -2.89 -16.21
C GLY A 126 9.19 -3.00 -14.84
N LYS A 127 9.95 -2.01 -14.45
CA LYS A 127 10.65 -1.93 -13.17
C LYS A 127 10.20 -0.73 -12.37
N LEU A 128 10.18 -0.88 -11.04
CA LEU A 128 9.97 0.24 -10.13
C LEU A 128 11.06 1.30 -10.33
N PRO A 129 10.70 2.58 -10.32
CA PRO A 129 11.70 3.65 -10.40
C PRO A 129 12.64 3.61 -9.19
N GLU A 130 13.84 4.13 -9.39
CA GLU A 130 14.76 4.36 -8.28
C GLU A 130 14.28 5.52 -7.40
N LEU A 131 14.66 5.46 -6.12
CA LEU A 131 14.36 6.55 -5.18
C LEU A 131 14.98 7.85 -5.70
N ASN A 132 14.18 8.91 -5.76
CA ASN A 132 14.58 10.19 -6.32
C ASN A 132 14.79 11.24 -5.22
N ALA A 133 16.02 11.78 -5.14
CA ALA A 133 16.36 12.86 -4.21
C ALA A 133 15.56 14.15 -4.44
N GLY A 134 15.04 14.37 -5.65
CA GLY A 134 14.25 15.56 -5.99
C GLY A 134 13.02 15.77 -5.12
N VAL A 135 12.51 14.73 -4.44
CA VAL A 135 11.40 14.88 -3.48
C VAL A 135 11.76 15.82 -2.32
N PHE A 136 13.04 15.90 -1.93
CA PHE A 136 13.53 16.78 -0.87
C PHE A 136 13.75 18.24 -1.31
N GLU A 137 13.73 18.49 -2.61
CA GLU A 137 13.78 19.85 -3.18
C GLU A 137 12.43 20.56 -3.03
N HIS A 138 11.34 19.79 -2.88
CA HIS A 138 10.00 20.33 -2.69
C HIS A 138 9.77 20.68 -1.20
N PRO A 139 9.64 21.96 -0.81
CA PRO A 139 9.62 22.37 0.60
C PRO A 139 8.53 21.70 1.44
N ALA A 140 7.32 21.54 0.87
CA ALA A 140 6.19 20.93 1.58
C ALA A 140 6.41 19.44 1.81
N LEU A 141 6.93 18.70 0.81
CA LEU A 141 7.25 17.27 0.98
C LEU A 141 8.39 17.07 1.97
N ARG A 142 9.44 17.87 1.88
CA ARG A 142 10.55 17.84 2.83
C ARG A 142 10.09 18.09 4.27
N ALA A 143 9.19 19.05 4.48
CA ALA A 143 8.65 19.33 5.80
C ALA A 143 7.84 18.18 6.36
N GLU A 144 7.00 17.52 5.54
CA GLU A 144 6.22 16.35 5.97
C GLU A 144 7.10 15.13 6.23
N LEU A 145 8.08 14.86 5.37
CA LEU A 145 9.04 13.77 5.57
C LEU A 145 9.86 13.97 6.85
N ALA A 146 10.29 15.20 7.13
CA ALA A 146 11.02 15.52 8.37
C ALA A 146 10.18 15.26 9.64
N ARG A 147 8.84 15.39 9.57
CA ARG A 147 7.95 15.09 10.71
C ARG A 147 7.98 13.62 11.13
N VAL A 148 8.30 12.73 10.20
CA VAL A 148 8.41 11.28 10.43
C VAL A 148 9.88 10.83 10.46
N GLY A 149 10.82 11.76 10.63
CA GLY A 149 12.25 11.45 10.79
C GLY A 149 12.99 11.17 9.48
N VAL A 150 12.40 11.44 8.32
CA VAL A 150 13.01 11.25 7.01
C VAL A 150 13.58 12.58 6.50
N HIS A 151 14.90 12.71 6.49
CA HIS A 151 15.60 13.94 6.13
C HIS A 151 16.36 13.84 4.79
N GLY A 152 16.53 12.63 4.26
CA GLY A 152 17.25 12.39 3.01
C GLY A 152 17.00 11.00 2.44
N LEU A 153 17.61 10.73 1.27
CA LEU A 153 17.49 9.43 0.61
C LEU A 153 18.05 8.27 1.45
N ASP A 154 19.05 8.53 2.26
CA ASP A 154 19.66 7.47 3.07
C ASP A 154 18.69 6.98 4.15
N ASP A 155 17.86 7.87 4.72
CA ASP A 155 16.82 7.46 5.66
C ASP A 155 15.81 6.53 4.96
N LEU A 156 15.39 6.85 3.73
CA LEU A 156 14.52 5.97 2.93
C LEU A 156 15.21 4.65 2.57
N ARG A 157 16.50 4.66 2.25
CA ARG A 157 17.26 3.44 1.94
C ARG A 157 17.37 2.53 3.15
N HIS A 158 17.47 3.07 4.36
CA HIS A 158 17.51 2.28 5.59
C HIS A 158 16.19 1.55 5.87
N THR A 159 15.06 2.01 5.33
CA THR A 159 13.78 1.29 5.44
C THR A 159 13.66 0.12 4.45
N TYR A 160 14.54 0.02 3.44
CA TYR A 160 14.49 -1.05 2.44
C TYR A 160 14.70 -2.42 3.11
N ALA A 161 13.73 -3.30 2.92
CA ALA A 161 13.72 -4.65 3.49
C ALA A 161 14.04 -5.72 2.46
N MET A 162 13.28 -5.77 1.35
CA MET A 162 13.40 -6.84 0.35
C MET A 162 13.10 -6.33 -1.05
N GLY A 163 13.84 -6.85 -2.03
CA GLY A 163 13.56 -6.65 -3.46
C GLY A 163 12.77 -7.79 -4.08
N ASP A 164 12.45 -7.63 -5.36
CA ASP A 164 11.61 -8.53 -6.16
C ASP A 164 11.99 -10.00 -6.04
N ALA A 165 13.27 -10.33 -6.20
CA ALA A 165 13.73 -11.73 -6.13
C ALA A 165 13.51 -12.38 -4.75
N ALA A 166 13.73 -11.61 -3.66
CA ALA A 166 13.52 -12.12 -2.31
C ALA A 166 12.03 -12.27 -1.99
N LEU A 167 11.21 -11.31 -2.40
CA LEU A 167 9.75 -11.36 -2.21
C LEU A 167 9.12 -12.53 -2.96
N ARG A 168 9.56 -12.82 -4.19
CA ARG A 168 9.10 -13.98 -4.97
C ARG A 168 9.59 -15.32 -4.40
N ALA A 169 10.74 -15.33 -3.72
CA ALA A 169 11.25 -16.53 -3.09
C ALA A 169 10.63 -16.81 -1.72
N TYR A 170 10.05 -15.82 -1.08
CA TYR A 170 9.50 -15.91 0.28
C TYR A 170 8.45 -17.03 0.44
N PRO A 171 7.47 -17.21 -0.48
CA PRO A 171 6.47 -18.27 -0.38
C PRO A 171 7.04 -19.69 -0.37
N ALA A 172 8.21 -19.90 -0.96
CA ALA A 172 8.87 -21.20 -0.90
C ALA A 172 9.48 -21.53 0.48
N LEU A 173 9.80 -20.50 1.28
CA LEU A 173 10.32 -20.66 2.65
C LEU A 173 9.21 -20.93 3.66
N TYR A 174 8.04 -20.37 3.43
CA TYR A 174 6.87 -20.49 4.32
C TYR A 174 5.62 -20.86 3.50
N PRO A 175 5.53 -22.12 3.04
CA PRO A 175 4.42 -22.57 2.19
C PRO A 175 3.07 -22.38 2.89
N SER A 176 2.15 -21.72 2.22
CA SER A 176 0.79 -21.45 2.70
C SER A 176 -0.17 -21.46 1.51
N PRO A 177 -1.43 -21.83 1.70
CA PRO A 177 -2.44 -21.61 0.67
C PRO A 177 -2.52 -20.12 0.31
N ARG A 178 -2.65 -19.81 -0.98
CA ARG A 178 -2.87 -18.45 -1.45
C ARG A 178 -4.17 -17.90 -0.87
N HIS A 179 -4.17 -16.66 -0.45
CA HIS A 179 -5.38 -16.00 0.06
C HIS A 179 -6.32 -15.69 -1.12
N SER A 180 -7.54 -16.18 -1.05
CA SER A 180 -8.59 -15.98 -2.08
C SER A 180 -9.91 -15.56 -1.44
N ASP A 181 -10.76 -14.91 -2.23
CA ASP A 181 -12.13 -14.50 -1.84
C ASP A 181 -13.06 -15.69 -1.58
#